data_9e2d664c7c37fac3e3bfca02d4b3a2c3
#
_entry.id   9e2d664c7c37fac3e3bfca02d4b3a2c3
#
_cell.length_a   1.000
_cell.length_b   1.000
_cell.length_c   1.000
_cell.angle_alpha   90.00
_cell.angle_beta   90.00
_cell.angle_gamma   90.00
#
_symmetry.space_group_name_H-M   'P 1'
#
loop_
_entity.id
_entity.type
_entity.pdbx_description
1 polymer ?
#
loop_
_entity_poly.entity_id
_entity_poly.type
_entity_poly.pdbx_seq_one_letter_code
_entity_poly.pdbx_strand_id
1 'polypeptide(L)'
;MKNILTFIILLTLPVLVNSQGEDSTKFERDEMIISEFLPGLYSNYNQVYFNNRSKVPDEERHQRREIEIKEIETNIFSVSDTFINANIFEKSITSEDKETTHAIFMVEANNIEKAVQIDIYKSDENFTLNRLDKKPACTVMMIRGAEEFYAREHTGQCSGLANIYTLSEKHLFTRMNEDSGIKTNIPYKLNQARAFQCYVDIPGVSGGRDLPYKRYEPFYIHDQGGTFEIMTDYEKRNLVFRLVRVDWELNNHIGVFTRDVMVLYAEERTDDGYVINGYTFTEPDITRIGINFKWMLVSCFMESNKFATPFM
;
A
#
# COMPACT_ATOMS: atom_id res chain seq x y z
N MET A 1 -87.18 9.90 7.96
CA MET A 1 -85.83 10.48 7.98
C MET A 1 -84.87 9.33 8.18
N LYS A 2 -84.20 8.89 7.08
CA LYS A 2 -83.23 7.75 7.10
C LYS A 2 -81.83 8.36 6.94
N ASN A 3 -81.02 8.20 7.97
CA ASN A 3 -79.60 8.57 7.93
C ASN A 3 -78.81 7.46 7.24
N ILE A 4 -78.21 7.74 6.11
CA ILE A 4 -77.26 6.88 5.41
C ILE A 4 -75.85 7.25 5.92
N LEU A 5 -75.25 6.33 6.68
CA LEU A 5 -73.88 6.46 7.12
C LEU A 5 -72.95 5.86 6.05
N THR A 6 -72.28 6.74 5.30
CA THR A 6 -71.31 6.35 4.27
C THR A 6 -69.99 5.99 4.96
N PHE A 7 -69.62 4.72 4.96
CA PHE A 7 -68.31 4.22 5.46
C PHE A 7 -67.28 4.38 4.36
N ILE A 8 -66.34 5.33 4.50
CA ILE A 8 -65.19 5.46 3.63
C ILE A 8 -64.12 4.46 4.12
N ILE A 9 -63.95 3.35 3.40
CA ILE A 9 -62.82 2.44 3.59
C ILE A 9 -61.59 3.05 2.94
N LEU A 10 -60.69 3.59 3.76
CA LEU A 10 -59.34 3.98 3.32
C LEU A 10 -58.53 2.72 3.07
N LEU A 11 -58.37 2.32 1.82
CA LEU A 11 -57.43 1.30 1.41
C LEU A 11 -55.97 1.88 1.53
N THR A 12 -55.29 1.58 2.62
CA THR A 12 -53.86 1.77 2.74
C THR A 12 -53.14 0.68 1.93
N LEU A 13 -52.77 0.99 0.69
CA LEU A 13 -51.83 0.17 -0.07
C LEU A 13 -50.48 0.25 0.64
N PRO A 14 -49.85 -0.90 1.01
CA PRO A 14 -48.47 -0.88 1.46
C PRO A 14 -47.60 -0.45 0.29
N VAL A 15 -46.95 0.70 0.42
CA VAL A 15 -45.86 1.08 -0.47
C VAL A 15 -44.73 0.11 -0.18
N LEU A 16 -44.58 -0.89 -1.04
CA LEU A 16 -43.40 -1.68 -1.13
C LEU A 16 -42.28 -0.72 -1.59
N VAL A 17 -41.58 -0.13 -0.62
CA VAL A 17 -40.34 0.58 -0.90
C VAL A 17 -39.37 -0.46 -1.45
N ASN A 18 -39.08 -0.34 -2.74
CA ASN A 18 -38.09 -1.16 -3.41
C ASN A 18 -36.71 -0.84 -2.79
N SER A 19 -36.27 -1.63 -1.83
CA SER A 19 -34.95 -1.52 -1.20
C SER A 19 -33.79 -1.86 -2.15
N GLN A 20 -34.08 -2.34 -3.36
CA GLN A 20 -33.08 -2.71 -4.35
C GLN A 20 -32.28 -1.53 -4.91
N GLY A 21 -32.85 -0.32 -4.96
CA GLY A 21 -32.14 0.86 -5.47
C GLY A 21 -31.15 1.46 -4.48
N GLU A 22 -31.39 1.28 -3.17
CA GLU A 22 -30.53 1.83 -2.12
C GLU A 22 -29.30 0.94 -1.87
N ASP A 23 -29.46 -0.37 -2.03
CA ASP A 23 -28.36 -1.33 -1.92
C ASP A 23 -27.38 -1.25 -3.11
N SER A 24 -27.85 -0.99 -4.34
CA SER A 24 -26.96 -0.87 -5.50
C SER A 24 -26.04 0.34 -5.37
N THR A 25 -26.54 1.50 -5.01
CA THR A 25 -25.74 2.71 -4.80
C THR A 25 -24.72 2.57 -3.67
N LYS A 26 -24.97 1.71 -2.69
CA LYS A 26 -24.03 1.42 -1.60
C LYS A 26 -22.80 0.67 -2.12
N PHE A 27 -22.97 -0.40 -2.88
CA PHE A 27 -21.84 -1.19 -3.38
C PHE A 27 -21.08 -0.49 -4.49
N GLU A 28 -21.73 0.33 -5.30
CA GLU A 28 -21.05 1.21 -6.25
C GLU A 28 -20.16 2.25 -5.54
N ARG A 29 -20.64 2.82 -4.43
CA ARG A 29 -19.80 3.69 -3.60
C ARG A 29 -18.63 2.95 -2.97
N ASP A 30 -18.84 1.72 -2.50
CA ASP A 30 -17.79 0.89 -1.92
C ASP A 30 -16.76 0.50 -2.99
N GLU A 31 -17.16 0.23 -4.23
CA GLU A 31 -16.28 0.04 -5.39
C GLU A 31 -15.41 1.26 -5.64
N MET A 32 -16.00 2.47 -5.67
CA MET A 32 -15.25 3.71 -5.83
C MET A 32 -14.18 3.87 -4.76
N ILE A 33 -14.51 3.62 -3.49
CA ILE A 33 -13.56 3.76 -2.38
C ILE A 33 -12.44 2.70 -2.46
N ILE A 34 -12.77 1.45 -2.80
CA ILE A 34 -11.74 0.41 -3.02
C ILE A 34 -10.84 0.80 -4.18
N SER A 35 -11.39 1.35 -5.25
CA SER A 35 -10.62 1.80 -6.42
C SER A 35 -9.68 2.95 -6.09
N GLU A 36 -10.04 3.82 -5.14
CA GLU A 36 -9.17 4.88 -4.64
C GLU A 36 -8.08 4.36 -3.67
N PHE A 37 -8.37 3.32 -2.90
CA PHE A 37 -7.41 2.77 -1.94
C PHE A 37 -6.40 1.84 -2.57
N LEU A 38 -6.77 1.12 -3.63
CA LEU A 38 -5.90 0.12 -4.25
C LEU A 38 -4.61 0.68 -4.83
N PRO A 39 -4.59 1.82 -5.56
CA PRO A 39 -3.36 2.33 -6.15
C PRO A 39 -2.33 2.73 -5.10
N GLY A 40 -1.08 2.36 -5.34
CA GLY A 40 0.02 2.74 -4.48
C GLY A 40 1.12 1.69 -4.41
N LEU A 41 2.15 2.04 -3.66
CA LEU A 41 3.22 1.13 -3.26
C LEU A 41 2.99 0.70 -1.81
N TYR A 42 2.98 -0.59 -1.58
CA TYR A 42 2.79 -1.20 -0.27
C TYR A 42 3.98 -2.07 0.11
N SER A 43 4.39 -2.03 1.36
CA SER A 43 5.55 -2.77 1.82
C SER A 43 5.39 -3.29 3.24
N ASN A 44 5.89 -4.51 3.49
CA ASN A 44 5.92 -5.11 4.83
C ASN A 44 7.22 -4.81 5.59
N TYR A 45 7.90 -3.72 5.28
CA TYR A 45 9.18 -3.37 5.93
C TYR A 45 9.12 -3.44 7.46
N ASN A 46 8.10 -2.84 8.04
CA ASN A 46 7.91 -2.79 9.49
C ASN A 46 7.75 -4.20 10.09
N GLN A 47 6.99 -5.08 9.43
CA GLN A 47 6.82 -6.47 9.85
C GLN A 47 8.14 -7.24 9.82
N VAL A 48 8.92 -7.10 8.75
CA VAL A 48 10.25 -7.73 8.63
C VAL A 48 11.21 -7.21 9.68
N TYR A 49 11.21 -5.89 9.92
CA TYR A 49 12.01 -5.27 10.98
C TYR A 49 11.74 -5.91 12.35
N PHE A 50 10.47 -6.07 12.72
CA PHE A 50 10.10 -6.69 14.00
C PHE A 50 10.36 -8.19 14.04
N ASN A 51 10.15 -8.92 12.96
CA ASN A 51 10.51 -10.33 12.88
C ASN A 51 11.99 -10.55 13.17
N ASN A 52 12.86 -9.73 12.58
CA ASN A 52 14.30 -9.78 12.80
C ASN A 52 14.68 -9.38 14.24
N ARG A 53 14.10 -8.30 14.74
CA ARG A 53 14.37 -7.80 16.10
C ARG A 53 13.92 -8.77 17.18
N SER A 54 12.75 -9.38 17.00
CA SER A 54 12.19 -10.37 17.93
C SER A 54 12.79 -11.77 17.76
N LYS A 55 13.72 -11.95 16.81
CA LYS A 55 14.37 -13.22 16.48
C LYS A 55 13.35 -14.33 16.20
N VAL A 56 12.32 -13.98 15.43
CA VAL A 56 11.33 -14.96 14.94
C VAL A 56 12.07 -16.06 14.18
N PRO A 57 11.73 -17.36 14.37
CA PRO A 57 12.33 -18.45 13.62
C PRO A 57 12.26 -18.25 12.10
N ASP A 58 13.28 -18.66 11.36
CA ASP A 58 13.38 -18.42 9.92
C ASP A 58 12.17 -18.98 9.15
N GLU A 59 11.65 -20.13 9.59
CA GLU A 59 10.45 -20.76 9.00
C GLU A 59 9.13 -20.03 9.28
N GLU A 60 9.11 -19.09 10.23
CA GLU A 60 7.95 -18.25 10.55
C GLU A 60 8.12 -16.79 10.14
N ARG A 61 9.33 -16.44 9.68
CA ARG A 61 9.69 -15.06 9.34
C ARG A 61 9.15 -14.67 7.98
N HIS A 62 8.45 -13.53 7.94
CA HIS A 62 8.00 -12.96 6.68
C HIS A 62 9.18 -12.46 5.85
N GLN A 63 9.21 -12.83 4.58
CA GLN A 63 10.13 -12.25 3.60
C GLN A 63 9.74 -10.81 3.28
N ARG A 64 10.72 -9.99 2.90
CA ARG A 64 10.48 -8.65 2.38
C ARG A 64 9.65 -8.73 1.09
N ARG A 65 8.57 -7.93 1.04
CA ARG A 65 7.71 -7.83 -0.14
C ARG A 65 7.29 -6.40 -0.38
N GLU A 66 7.24 -6.05 -1.63
CA GLU A 66 6.69 -4.80 -2.12
C GLU A 66 5.63 -5.10 -3.15
N ILE A 67 4.48 -4.44 -3.04
CA ILE A 67 3.36 -4.57 -3.96
C ILE A 67 3.10 -3.20 -4.55
N GLU A 68 3.27 -3.06 -5.85
CA GLU A 68 2.89 -1.87 -6.58
C GLU A 68 1.58 -2.14 -7.31
N ILE A 69 0.62 -1.24 -7.15
CA ILE A 69 -0.69 -1.28 -7.80
C ILE A 69 -0.88 0.04 -8.53
N LYS A 70 -1.16 -0.02 -9.84
CA LYS A 70 -1.40 1.14 -10.69
C LYS A 70 -2.75 0.99 -11.38
N GLU A 71 -3.49 2.06 -11.42
CA GLU A 71 -4.70 2.12 -12.22
C GLU A 71 -4.34 2.13 -13.71
N ILE A 72 -5.10 1.38 -14.50
CA ILE A 72 -5.03 1.43 -15.96
C ILE A 72 -6.10 2.42 -16.41
N GLU A 73 -5.70 3.45 -17.15
CA GLU A 73 -6.61 4.48 -17.70
C GLU A 73 -7.49 3.91 -18.83
N THR A 74 -8.24 2.84 -18.52
CA THR A 74 -9.25 2.29 -19.43
C THR A 74 -10.35 1.63 -18.62
N ASN A 75 -11.56 1.96 -18.95
CA ASN A 75 -12.75 1.32 -18.37
C ASN A 75 -13.34 0.24 -19.30
N ILE A 76 -12.70 -0.02 -20.43
CA ILE A 76 -13.17 -1.02 -21.42
C ILE A 76 -12.00 -1.89 -21.81
N PHE A 77 -12.13 -3.17 -21.58
CA PHE A 77 -11.13 -4.16 -21.98
C PHE A 77 -11.80 -5.46 -22.43
N SER A 78 -11.04 -6.34 -23.06
CA SER A 78 -11.53 -7.61 -23.56
C SER A 78 -11.03 -8.77 -22.69
N VAL A 79 -11.97 -9.55 -22.21
CA VAL A 79 -11.68 -10.87 -21.62
C VAL A 79 -12.20 -11.92 -22.60
N SER A 80 -11.30 -12.63 -23.26
CA SER A 80 -11.66 -13.64 -24.26
C SER A 80 -12.74 -13.18 -25.24
N ASP A 81 -12.51 -12.05 -25.90
CA ASP A 81 -13.40 -11.43 -26.90
C ASP A 81 -14.71 -10.83 -26.34
N THR A 82 -14.87 -10.80 -25.04
CA THR A 82 -15.99 -10.09 -24.37
C THR A 82 -15.49 -8.76 -23.83
N PHE A 83 -16.09 -7.66 -24.27
CA PHE A 83 -15.76 -6.33 -23.75
C PHE A 83 -16.48 -6.10 -22.42
N ILE A 84 -15.71 -5.67 -21.42
CA ILE A 84 -16.18 -5.40 -20.06
C ILE A 84 -15.81 -3.95 -19.71
N ASN A 85 -16.72 -3.28 -19.04
CA ASN A 85 -16.48 -1.98 -18.47
C ASN A 85 -16.31 -2.12 -16.96
N ALA A 86 -15.08 -1.90 -16.46
CA ALA A 86 -14.72 -2.07 -15.05
C ALA A 86 -13.51 -1.22 -14.70
N ASN A 87 -13.28 -1.01 -13.42
CA ASN A 87 -12.04 -0.42 -12.91
C ASN A 87 -10.92 -1.47 -12.92
N ILE A 88 -9.82 -1.16 -13.57
CA ILE A 88 -8.74 -2.11 -13.82
C ILE A 88 -7.44 -1.60 -13.23
N PHE A 89 -6.69 -2.50 -12.61
CA PHE A 89 -5.42 -2.19 -11.98
C PHE A 89 -4.35 -3.21 -12.38
N GLU A 90 -3.15 -2.70 -12.68
CA GLU A 90 -1.94 -3.50 -12.77
C GLU A 90 -1.39 -3.72 -11.37
N LYS A 91 -1.01 -4.95 -11.06
CA LYS A 91 -0.38 -5.31 -9.80
C LYS A 91 0.94 -6.03 -10.03
N SER A 92 2.00 -5.55 -9.40
CA SER A 92 3.31 -6.18 -9.35
C SER A 92 3.70 -6.48 -7.92
N ILE A 93 4.22 -7.69 -7.66
CA ILE A 93 4.77 -8.09 -6.35
C ILE A 93 6.24 -8.40 -6.55
N THR A 94 7.09 -7.66 -5.86
CA THR A 94 8.54 -7.91 -5.83
C THR A 94 8.92 -8.54 -4.49
N SER A 95 9.57 -9.69 -4.54
CA SER A 95 10.13 -10.38 -3.37
C SER A 95 11.55 -9.92 -3.07
N GLU A 96 12.08 -10.33 -1.92
CA GLU A 96 13.46 -10.07 -1.50
C GLU A 96 14.49 -10.60 -2.51
N ASP A 97 14.19 -11.73 -3.16
CA ASP A 97 14.99 -12.33 -4.23
C ASP A 97 14.89 -11.61 -5.57
N LYS A 98 14.14 -10.49 -5.61
CA LYS A 98 13.84 -9.70 -6.81
C LYS A 98 13.03 -10.43 -7.88
N GLU A 99 12.41 -11.52 -7.53
CA GLU A 99 11.38 -12.12 -8.38
C GLU A 99 10.13 -11.25 -8.36
N THR A 100 9.64 -10.92 -9.55
CA THR A 100 8.43 -10.11 -9.71
C THR A 100 7.33 -10.95 -10.33
N THR A 101 6.17 -10.94 -9.70
CA THR A 101 4.95 -11.56 -10.26
C THR A 101 3.94 -10.48 -10.61
N HIS A 102 3.23 -10.67 -11.71
CA HIS A 102 2.29 -9.68 -12.24
C HIS A 102 0.86 -10.22 -12.25
N ALA A 103 -0.08 -9.35 -12.00
CA ALA A 103 -1.51 -9.65 -12.07
C ALA A 103 -2.30 -8.42 -12.50
N ILE A 104 -3.50 -8.68 -13.03
CA ILE A 104 -4.49 -7.64 -13.32
C ILE A 104 -5.65 -7.84 -12.37
N PHE A 105 -6.08 -6.76 -11.74
CA PHE A 105 -7.28 -6.69 -10.92
C PHE A 105 -8.41 -6.02 -11.70
N MET A 106 -9.56 -6.64 -11.68
CA MET A 106 -10.81 -6.07 -12.15
C MET A 106 -11.72 -5.88 -10.94
N VAL A 107 -12.12 -4.66 -10.70
CA VAL A 107 -12.92 -4.28 -9.54
C VAL A 107 -14.31 -3.86 -10.00
N GLU A 108 -15.34 -4.47 -9.45
CA GLU A 108 -16.73 -4.17 -9.77
C GLU A 108 -17.67 -4.36 -8.58
N ALA A 109 -18.74 -3.58 -8.53
CA ALA A 109 -19.80 -3.77 -7.56
C ALA A 109 -20.62 -5.01 -7.90
N ASN A 110 -20.71 -5.97 -6.98
CA ASN A 110 -21.56 -7.16 -7.12
C ASN A 110 -22.80 -7.05 -6.24
N ASN A 111 -23.89 -6.56 -6.83
CA ASN A 111 -25.16 -6.34 -6.13
C ASN A 111 -25.85 -7.64 -5.73
N ILE A 112 -25.59 -8.75 -6.43
CA ILE A 112 -26.17 -10.06 -6.11
C ILE A 112 -25.52 -10.59 -4.83
N GLU A 113 -24.18 -10.56 -4.78
CA GLU A 113 -23.38 -11.03 -3.65
C GLU A 113 -23.29 -10.00 -2.53
N LYS A 114 -23.78 -8.77 -2.73
CA LYS A 114 -23.73 -7.67 -1.76
C LYS A 114 -22.31 -7.40 -1.27
N ALA A 115 -21.40 -7.26 -2.21
CA ALA A 115 -19.97 -7.06 -1.99
C ALA A 115 -19.35 -6.30 -3.16
N VAL A 116 -18.10 -5.86 -3.01
CA VAL A 116 -17.25 -5.49 -4.14
C VAL A 116 -16.44 -6.72 -4.54
N GLN A 117 -16.54 -7.10 -5.79
CA GLN A 117 -15.81 -8.21 -6.36
C GLN A 117 -14.47 -7.72 -6.93
N ILE A 118 -13.41 -8.44 -6.61
CA ILE A 118 -12.08 -8.23 -7.21
C ILE A 118 -11.70 -9.53 -7.91
N ASP A 119 -11.75 -9.51 -9.23
CA ASP A 119 -11.28 -10.61 -10.06
C ASP A 119 -9.80 -10.44 -10.39
N ILE A 120 -9.01 -11.46 -10.10
CA ILE A 120 -7.55 -11.44 -10.22
C ILE A 120 -7.12 -12.37 -11.34
N TYR A 121 -6.51 -11.80 -12.37
CA TYR A 121 -5.96 -12.51 -13.51
C TYR A 121 -4.44 -12.54 -13.43
N LYS A 122 -3.84 -13.70 -13.72
CA LYS A 122 -2.39 -13.78 -13.90
C LYS A 122 -1.98 -13.01 -15.14
N SER A 123 -0.88 -12.30 -15.07
CA SER A 123 -0.32 -11.54 -16.18
C SER A 123 1.18 -11.74 -16.31
N ASP A 124 1.72 -11.34 -17.43
CA ASP A 124 3.15 -11.12 -17.66
C ASP A 124 3.52 -9.65 -17.35
N GLU A 125 4.78 -9.33 -17.54
CA GLU A 125 5.32 -7.98 -17.34
C GLU A 125 4.72 -6.91 -18.28
N ASN A 126 4.07 -7.32 -19.37
CA ASN A 126 3.48 -6.42 -20.35
C ASN A 126 2.01 -6.10 -20.08
N PHE A 127 1.41 -6.73 -19.08
CA PHE A 127 0.00 -6.53 -18.69
C PHE A 127 -0.98 -6.55 -19.86
N THR A 128 -0.90 -7.60 -20.69
CA THR A 128 -1.65 -7.68 -21.95
C THR A 128 -3.12 -7.99 -21.70
N LEU A 129 -3.95 -6.96 -21.64
CA LEU A 129 -5.40 -7.04 -21.37
C LEU A 129 -6.17 -7.90 -22.40
N ASN A 130 -5.77 -7.87 -23.65
CA ASN A 130 -6.45 -8.59 -24.73
C ASN A 130 -6.26 -10.11 -24.74
N ARG A 131 -5.57 -10.65 -23.76
CA ARG A 131 -5.25 -12.09 -23.65
C ARG A 131 -5.58 -12.67 -22.30
N LEU A 132 -6.45 -12.03 -21.54
CA LEU A 132 -6.89 -12.58 -20.27
C LEU A 132 -7.70 -13.85 -20.46
N ASP A 133 -7.49 -14.81 -19.62
CA ASP A 133 -8.27 -16.03 -19.57
C ASP A 133 -9.75 -15.71 -19.29
N LYS A 134 -10.66 -16.59 -19.74
CA LYS A 134 -12.11 -16.43 -19.51
C LYS A 134 -12.50 -16.42 -18.03
N LYS A 135 -11.64 -17.00 -17.17
CA LYS A 135 -11.88 -17.11 -15.74
C LYS A 135 -10.73 -16.47 -14.98
N PRO A 136 -11.03 -15.67 -13.97
CA PRO A 136 -10.00 -15.19 -13.06
C PRO A 136 -9.31 -16.38 -12.38
N ALA A 137 -8.03 -16.26 -12.09
CA ALA A 137 -7.30 -17.22 -11.26
C ALA A 137 -7.87 -17.24 -9.83
N CYS A 138 -8.36 -16.09 -9.38
CA CYS A 138 -8.90 -15.87 -8.05
C CYS A 138 -9.93 -14.76 -8.08
N THR A 139 -10.99 -14.91 -7.29
CA THR A 139 -11.97 -13.86 -7.03
C THR A 139 -12.07 -13.61 -5.53
N VAL A 140 -12.04 -12.36 -5.12
CA VAL A 140 -12.16 -11.92 -3.74
C VAL A 140 -13.42 -11.07 -3.58
N MET A 141 -14.26 -11.43 -2.62
CA MET A 141 -15.46 -10.66 -2.26
C MET A 141 -15.16 -9.78 -1.05
N MET A 142 -15.08 -8.46 -1.28
CA MET A 142 -14.77 -7.47 -0.25
C MET A 142 -16.04 -6.86 0.32
N ILE A 143 -16.12 -6.78 1.65
CA ILE A 143 -17.20 -6.10 2.36
C ILE A 143 -16.64 -5.02 3.29
N ARG A 144 -17.39 -3.96 3.46
CA ARG A 144 -17.01 -2.83 4.32
C ARG A 144 -17.07 -3.20 5.79
N GLY A 145 -15.97 -2.94 6.53
CA GLY A 145 -15.91 -2.84 7.98
C GLY A 145 -16.10 -1.41 8.49
N ALA A 146 -15.55 -1.11 9.66
CA ALA A 146 -15.62 0.23 10.26
C ALA A 146 -14.68 1.23 9.55
N GLU A 147 -13.41 0.87 9.39
CA GLU A 147 -12.36 1.72 8.81
C GLU A 147 -11.61 1.00 7.66
N GLU A 148 -12.08 -0.16 7.26
CA GLU A 148 -11.43 -1.03 6.31
C GLU A 148 -12.43 -1.88 5.53
N PHE A 149 -11.96 -2.46 4.44
CA PHE A 149 -12.63 -3.54 3.73
C PHE A 149 -11.92 -4.85 4.04
N TYR A 150 -12.67 -5.92 4.21
CA TYR A 150 -12.11 -7.25 4.43
C TYR A 150 -12.74 -8.28 3.50
N ALA A 151 -11.96 -9.28 3.16
CA ALA A 151 -12.39 -10.36 2.31
C ALA A 151 -13.34 -11.28 3.08
N ARG A 152 -14.59 -11.35 2.63
CA ARG A 152 -15.58 -12.29 3.12
C ARG A 152 -15.32 -13.70 2.58
N GLU A 153 -14.96 -13.76 1.30
CA GLU A 153 -14.82 -15.02 0.58
C GLU A 153 -13.73 -14.91 -0.49
N HIS A 154 -13.05 -16.05 -0.71
CA HIS A 154 -12.10 -16.22 -1.80
C HIS A 154 -12.52 -17.47 -2.60
N THR A 155 -12.60 -17.33 -3.91
CA THR A 155 -12.88 -18.45 -4.83
C THR A 155 -11.76 -18.60 -5.84
N GLY A 156 -11.51 -19.83 -6.27
CA GLY A 156 -10.42 -20.14 -7.22
C GLY A 156 -9.07 -20.38 -6.52
N GLN A 157 -8.02 -20.45 -7.33
CA GLN A 157 -6.65 -20.66 -6.88
C GLN A 157 -5.92 -19.33 -6.79
N CYS A 158 -5.95 -18.73 -5.62
CA CYS A 158 -5.18 -17.53 -5.36
C CYS A 158 -3.68 -17.80 -5.08
N SER A 159 -3.19 -19.03 -5.34
CA SER A 159 -1.80 -19.43 -5.15
C SER A 159 -0.85 -18.62 -6.03
N GLY A 160 0.24 -18.13 -5.45
CA GLY A 160 1.24 -17.30 -6.13
C GLY A 160 0.80 -15.85 -6.38
N LEU A 161 -0.46 -15.52 -6.11
CA LEU A 161 -0.96 -14.15 -6.06
C LEU A 161 -1.25 -13.83 -4.60
N ALA A 162 -0.79 -12.69 -4.09
CA ALA A 162 -1.13 -12.30 -2.73
C ALA A 162 -2.64 -12.10 -2.62
N ASN A 163 -3.29 -12.89 -1.77
CA ASN A 163 -4.71 -12.76 -1.49
C ASN A 163 -4.94 -11.50 -0.67
N ILE A 164 -5.74 -10.58 -1.17
CA ILE A 164 -6.18 -9.45 -0.37
C ILE A 164 -7.03 -9.99 0.77
N TYR A 165 -6.63 -9.66 1.99
CA TYR A 165 -7.37 -10.04 3.19
C TYR A 165 -8.07 -8.84 3.83
N THR A 166 -7.36 -7.71 3.89
CA THR A 166 -7.88 -6.44 4.39
C THR A 166 -7.29 -5.30 3.56
N LEU A 167 -8.12 -4.32 3.23
CA LEU A 167 -7.72 -3.09 2.55
C LEU A 167 -8.25 -1.90 3.32
N SER A 168 -7.39 -0.95 3.61
CA SER A 168 -7.74 0.36 4.17
C SER A 168 -6.97 1.45 3.45
N GLU A 169 -7.22 2.70 3.79
CA GLU A 169 -6.47 3.85 3.27
C GLU A 169 -4.95 3.70 3.45
N LYS A 170 -4.50 3.03 4.52
CA LYS A 170 -3.08 2.97 4.91
C LYS A 170 -2.46 1.58 4.82
N HIS A 171 -3.28 0.55 4.64
CA HIS A 171 -2.81 -0.83 4.76
C HIS A 171 -3.43 -1.74 3.73
N LEU A 172 -2.60 -2.65 3.24
CA LEU A 172 -3.01 -3.80 2.45
C LEU A 172 -2.50 -5.06 3.13
N PHE A 173 -3.39 -5.85 3.73
CA PHE A 173 -3.01 -7.14 4.32
C PHE A 173 -3.33 -8.25 3.34
N THR A 174 -2.36 -9.13 3.14
CA THR A 174 -2.49 -10.24 2.20
C THR A 174 -2.10 -11.56 2.87
N ARG A 175 -2.76 -12.65 2.48
CA ARG A 175 -2.32 -14.00 2.85
C ARG A 175 -1.48 -14.54 1.70
N MET A 176 -0.34 -15.10 2.04
CA MET A 176 0.40 -15.97 1.13
C MET A 176 -0.09 -17.39 1.34
N ASN A 177 -0.14 -18.15 0.26
CA ASN A 177 -0.51 -19.54 0.33
C ASN A 177 0.61 -20.40 0.90
N GLU A 178 0.25 -21.62 1.27
CA GLU A 178 1.10 -22.65 1.88
C GLU A 178 2.38 -22.96 1.11
N ASP A 179 2.44 -22.63 -0.21
CA ASP A 179 3.61 -22.83 -1.06
C ASP A 179 4.80 -21.90 -0.77
N SER A 180 4.62 -20.90 0.09
CA SER A 180 5.70 -19.95 0.44
C SER A 180 6.78 -20.53 1.36
N GLY A 181 6.59 -21.75 1.88
CA GLY A 181 7.48 -22.37 2.86
C GLY A 181 7.41 -21.74 4.27
N ILE A 182 6.62 -20.69 4.44
CA ILE A 182 6.48 -19.99 5.71
C ILE A 182 5.39 -20.65 6.55
N LYS A 183 5.73 -21.03 7.77
CA LYS A 183 4.84 -21.74 8.70
C LYS A 183 4.06 -20.82 9.65
N THR A 184 3.67 -19.65 9.20
CA THR A 184 2.87 -18.72 10.02
C THR A 184 1.51 -18.48 9.40
N ASN A 185 0.49 -18.35 10.27
CA ASN A 185 -0.86 -17.95 9.87
C ASN A 185 -1.04 -16.41 9.88
N ILE A 186 0.01 -15.69 10.26
CA ILE A 186 -0.03 -14.22 10.32
C ILE A 186 0.01 -13.69 8.88
N PRO A 187 -0.94 -12.85 8.46
CA PRO A 187 -0.92 -12.27 7.12
C PRO A 187 0.29 -11.34 6.93
N TYR A 188 0.68 -11.13 5.69
CA TYR A 188 1.59 -10.05 5.33
C TYR A 188 0.89 -8.72 5.60
N LYS A 189 1.48 -7.91 6.46
CA LYS A 189 0.99 -6.59 6.83
C LYS A 189 1.79 -5.55 6.06
N LEU A 190 1.22 -5.06 4.95
CA LEU A 190 1.88 -4.08 4.11
C LEU A 190 1.31 -2.70 4.42
N ASN A 191 2.20 -1.75 4.68
CA ASN A 191 1.84 -0.35 4.84
C ASN A 191 1.95 0.36 3.49
N GLN A 192 1.02 1.26 3.21
CA GLN A 192 1.13 2.14 2.06
C GLN A 192 2.32 3.07 2.24
N ALA A 193 3.14 3.15 1.20
CA ALA A 193 4.33 3.97 1.17
C ALA A 193 4.01 5.38 0.67
N ARG A 194 4.58 6.39 1.32
CA ARG A 194 4.54 7.77 0.84
C ARG A 194 5.83 8.10 0.10
N ALA A 195 5.71 8.77 -1.03
CA ALA A 195 6.85 9.18 -1.84
C ALA A 195 7.48 10.48 -1.31
N PHE A 196 8.80 10.53 -1.31
CA PHE A 196 9.59 11.68 -0.91
C PHE A 196 10.64 11.99 -1.98
N GLN A 197 10.81 13.28 -2.26
CA GLN A 197 11.92 13.80 -3.04
C GLN A 197 12.99 14.31 -2.10
N CYS A 198 14.24 13.84 -2.26
CA CYS A 198 15.36 14.14 -1.39
C CYS A 198 16.48 14.87 -2.13
N TYR A 199 17.19 15.72 -1.40
CA TYR A 199 18.37 16.45 -1.84
C TYR A 199 19.47 16.28 -0.81
N VAL A 200 20.73 16.14 -1.28
CA VAL A 200 21.91 16.11 -0.42
C VAL A 200 22.85 17.24 -0.82
N ASP A 201 23.13 18.11 0.14
CA ASP A 201 24.06 19.23 -0.04
C ASP A 201 25.34 18.97 0.76
N ILE A 202 26.49 18.93 0.08
CA ILE A 202 27.80 18.76 0.70
C ILE A 202 28.62 20.02 0.43
N PRO A 203 29.09 20.75 1.49
CA PRO A 203 29.85 21.96 1.29
C PRO A 203 31.26 21.63 0.77
N GLY A 204 31.54 22.10 -0.42
CA GLY A 204 32.87 22.11 -1.06
C GLY A 204 33.57 20.77 -1.11
N VAL A 205 34.78 20.81 -1.61
CA VAL A 205 35.65 19.63 -1.78
C VAL A 205 36.22 19.15 -0.45
N SER A 206 36.36 20.04 0.52
CA SER A 206 37.01 19.75 1.82
C SER A 206 36.07 19.81 3.01
N GLY A 207 34.77 20.05 2.78
CA GLY A 207 33.79 20.25 3.86
C GLY A 207 34.13 21.48 4.72
N GLY A 208 33.50 22.60 4.46
CA GLY A 208 33.66 23.80 5.27
C GLY A 208 32.43 24.69 5.19
N ARG A 209 32.10 25.30 6.32
CA ARG A 209 30.86 26.09 6.46
C ARG A 209 30.77 27.26 5.45
N ASP A 210 31.90 27.74 4.98
CA ASP A 210 32.00 28.91 4.11
C ASP A 210 32.28 28.54 2.63
N LEU A 211 32.26 27.25 2.28
CA LEU A 211 32.45 26.78 0.92
C LEU A 211 31.10 26.59 0.21
N PRO A 212 31.05 26.80 -1.12
CA PRO A 212 29.85 26.55 -1.89
C PRO A 212 29.41 25.07 -1.77
N TYR A 213 28.14 24.86 -1.58
CA TYR A 213 27.55 23.52 -1.53
C TYR A 213 27.51 22.92 -2.93
N LYS A 214 27.87 21.64 -3.02
CA LYS A 214 27.49 20.82 -4.16
C LYS A 214 26.20 20.09 -3.82
N ARG A 215 25.19 20.26 -4.65
CA ARG A 215 23.92 19.57 -4.53
C ARG A 215 23.91 18.32 -5.39
N TYR A 216 23.50 17.20 -4.76
CA TYR A 216 23.22 15.93 -5.40
C TYR A 216 21.70 15.77 -5.41
N GLU A 217 21.11 15.68 -6.60
CA GLU A 217 19.66 15.72 -6.75
C GLU A 217 19.13 15.30 -8.12
N PRO A 218 17.79 15.16 -8.21
CA PRO A 218 16.88 14.76 -7.11
C PRO A 218 16.89 13.26 -6.94
N PHE A 219 16.59 12.80 -5.71
CA PHE A 219 16.40 11.38 -5.41
C PHE A 219 14.96 11.15 -4.97
N TYR A 220 14.34 10.07 -5.47
CA TYR A 220 12.99 9.69 -5.12
C TYR A 220 13.03 8.41 -4.31
N ILE A 221 12.46 8.45 -3.11
CA ILE A 221 12.40 7.32 -2.19
C ILE A 221 11.03 7.25 -1.53
N HIS A 222 10.77 6.17 -0.81
CA HIS A 222 9.56 6.02 -0.03
C HIS A 222 9.86 5.74 1.45
N ASP A 223 8.88 6.01 2.34
CA ASP A 223 9.03 5.91 3.79
C ASP A 223 8.91 4.47 4.34
N GLN A 224 8.82 3.48 3.48
CA GLN A 224 8.79 2.07 3.85
C GLN A 224 10.12 1.37 3.55
N GLY A 225 11.22 2.00 3.95
CA GLY A 225 12.58 1.46 3.77
C GLY A 225 13.22 1.78 2.43
N GLY A 226 12.70 2.79 1.71
CA GLY A 226 13.32 3.27 0.48
C GLY A 226 14.73 3.83 0.74
N THR A 227 15.64 3.58 -0.19
CA THR A 227 17.05 3.99 -0.10
C THR A 227 17.51 4.67 -1.37
N PHE A 228 18.48 5.56 -1.24
CA PHE A 228 19.29 6.02 -2.35
C PHE A 228 20.76 6.17 -1.92
N GLU A 229 21.65 6.15 -2.90
CA GLU A 229 23.09 6.19 -2.68
C GLU A 229 23.72 7.32 -3.47
N ILE A 230 24.74 7.94 -2.90
CA ILE A 230 25.61 8.89 -3.59
C ILE A 230 27.08 8.55 -3.35
N MET A 231 27.90 8.74 -4.36
CA MET A 231 29.36 8.74 -4.22
C MET A 231 29.83 10.18 -4.14
N THR A 232 30.52 10.54 -3.04
CA THR A 232 31.05 11.91 -2.89
C THR A 232 32.25 12.13 -3.82
N ASP A 233 32.42 13.37 -4.27
CA ASP A 233 33.46 13.66 -5.25
C ASP A 233 34.90 13.58 -4.69
N TYR A 234 35.05 14.02 -3.46
CA TYR A 234 36.38 14.20 -2.86
C TYR A 234 36.90 12.93 -2.19
N GLU A 235 36.26 12.49 -1.12
CA GLU A 235 36.73 11.34 -0.34
C GLU A 235 36.24 10.00 -0.90
N LYS A 236 35.44 10.05 -1.99
CA LYS A 236 34.82 8.86 -2.59
C LYS A 236 34.03 8.03 -1.59
N ARG A 237 33.41 8.71 -0.63
CA ARG A 237 32.55 8.07 0.35
C ARG A 237 31.26 7.62 -0.31
N ASN A 238 30.85 6.40 -0.04
CA ASN A 238 29.58 5.87 -0.52
C ASN A 238 28.51 6.06 0.56
N LEU A 239 27.78 7.17 0.47
CA LEU A 239 26.73 7.52 1.43
C LEU A 239 25.41 6.92 1.00
N VAL A 240 24.73 6.29 1.95
CA VAL A 240 23.43 5.66 1.78
C VAL A 240 22.43 6.36 2.69
N PHE A 241 21.31 6.75 2.12
CA PHE A 241 20.20 7.36 2.87
C PHE A 241 19.01 6.43 2.83
N ARG A 242 18.39 6.22 3.99
CA ARG A 242 17.25 5.33 4.13
C ARG A 242 16.15 5.99 4.93
N LEU A 243 14.95 6.02 4.37
CA LEU A 243 13.77 6.56 5.01
C LEU A 243 12.83 5.43 5.44
N VAL A 244 12.48 5.41 6.73
CA VAL A 244 11.63 4.36 7.28
C VAL A 244 10.57 4.95 8.19
N ARG A 245 9.40 4.35 8.15
CA ARG A 245 8.33 4.54 9.12
C ARG A 245 8.20 3.25 9.92
N VAL A 246 8.54 3.30 11.21
CA VAL A 246 8.58 2.13 12.09
C VAL A 246 8.03 2.46 13.46
N ASP A 247 7.55 1.45 14.14
CA ASP A 247 7.25 1.54 15.57
C ASP A 247 8.53 1.42 16.38
N TRP A 248 8.93 2.48 17.07
CA TRP A 248 10.04 2.44 17.99
C TRP A 248 9.61 2.05 19.38
N GLU A 249 10.34 1.12 19.97
CA GLU A 249 10.19 0.78 21.37
C GLU A 249 10.76 1.89 22.24
N LEU A 250 9.89 2.45 23.07
CA LEU A 250 10.27 3.46 24.06
C LEU A 250 10.28 2.83 25.43
N ASN A 251 11.47 2.80 26.08
CA ASN A 251 11.62 2.39 27.46
C ASN A 251 11.35 3.59 28.38
N ASN A 252 10.51 3.40 29.36
CA ASN A 252 10.29 4.35 30.43
C ASN A 252 10.08 3.62 31.78
N HIS A 253 9.92 4.36 32.87
CA HIS A 253 9.75 3.78 34.20
C HIS A 253 8.43 3.00 34.41
N ILE A 254 7.49 3.11 33.48
CA ILE A 254 6.21 2.37 33.49
C ILE A 254 6.33 1.05 32.72
N GLY A 255 7.24 0.98 31.75
CA GLY A 255 7.43 -0.19 30.90
C GLY A 255 7.93 0.16 29.50
N VAL A 256 7.73 -0.79 28.58
CA VAL A 256 8.06 -0.63 27.17
C VAL A 256 6.77 -0.42 26.39
N PHE A 257 6.72 0.62 25.57
CA PHE A 257 5.66 0.79 24.58
C PHE A 257 6.25 1.22 23.23
N THR A 258 5.53 0.98 22.18
CA THR A 258 5.93 1.37 20.83
C THR A 258 5.31 2.73 20.47
N ARG A 259 6.04 3.48 19.66
CA ARG A 259 5.55 4.72 19.05
C ARG A 259 5.92 4.72 17.57
N ASP A 260 4.94 4.93 16.75
CA ASP A 260 5.16 5.11 15.31
C ASP A 260 5.95 6.40 15.06
N VAL A 261 7.05 6.29 14.34
CA VAL A 261 7.96 7.38 14.01
C VAL A 261 8.46 7.27 12.58
N MET A 262 8.76 8.41 11.98
CA MET A 262 9.54 8.44 10.75
C MET A 262 11.00 8.72 11.05
N VAL A 263 11.91 7.92 10.48
CA VAL A 263 13.35 8.00 10.70
C VAL A 263 14.07 8.13 9.38
N LEU A 264 14.95 9.12 9.27
CA LEU A 264 15.89 9.24 8.18
C LEU A 264 17.28 8.88 8.69
N TYR A 265 17.89 7.85 8.09
CA TYR A 265 19.26 7.41 8.37
C TYR A 265 20.21 7.97 7.32
N ALA A 266 21.39 8.38 7.77
CA ALA A 266 22.55 8.62 6.93
C ALA A 266 23.60 7.58 7.27
N GLU A 267 23.84 6.68 6.36
CA GLU A 267 24.73 5.54 6.48
C GLU A 267 25.89 5.67 5.48
N GLU A 268 26.92 4.92 5.69
CA GLU A 268 28.04 4.81 4.74
C GLU A 268 28.32 3.33 4.46
N ARG A 269 28.39 2.99 3.20
CA ARG A 269 28.76 1.62 2.79
C ARG A 269 30.26 1.48 2.86
N THR A 270 30.72 0.50 3.61
CA THR A 270 32.11 0.09 3.75
C THR A 270 32.28 -1.35 3.30
N ASP A 271 33.52 -1.84 3.23
CA ASP A 271 33.83 -3.24 2.90
C ASP A 271 33.22 -4.22 3.94
N ASP A 272 33.08 -3.78 5.18
CA ASP A 272 32.53 -4.57 6.28
C ASP A 272 31.00 -4.43 6.46
N GLY A 273 30.33 -3.66 5.58
CA GLY A 273 28.88 -3.42 5.63
C GLY A 273 28.51 -1.94 5.74
N TYR A 274 27.47 -1.63 6.51
CA TYR A 274 26.98 -0.26 6.68
C TYR A 274 27.36 0.31 8.04
N VAL A 275 27.90 1.52 8.04
CA VAL A 275 28.16 2.32 9.25
C VAL A 275 27.16 3.47 9.33
N ILE A 276 26.43 3.58 10.43
CA ILE A 276 25.49 4.67 10.67
C ILE A 276 26.26 5.93 11.06
N ASN A 277 26.30 6.94 10.20
CA ASN A 277 26.86 8.26 10.52
C ASN A 277 25.95 9.07 11.44
N GLY A 278 24.64 8.85 11.32
CA GLY A 278 23.62 9.44 12.18
C GLY A 278 22.22 9.24 11.64
N TYR A 279 21.26 9.68 12.43
CA TYR A 279 19.85 9.64 12.08
C TYR A 279 19.08 10.78 12.73
N THR A 280 17.91 11.06 12.19
CA THR A 280 16.90 11.90 12.82
C THR A 280 15.57 11.18 12.82
N PHE A 281 14.71 11.51 13.76
CA PHE A 281 13.36 10.96 13.81
C PHE A 281 12.34 12.06 14.09
N THR A 282 11.11 11.81 13.73
CA THR A 282 10.01 12.75 13.86
C THR A 282 8.67 12.02 13.91
N GLU A 283 7.58 12.77 14.04
CA GLU A 283 6.23 12.22 13.95
C GLU A 283 6.00 11.55 12.59
N PRO A 284 5.19 10.48 12.54
CA PRO A 284 5.03 9.66 11.34
C PRO A 284 4.37 10.39 10.16
N ASP A 285 3.49 11.35 10.43
CA ASP A 285 2.69 12.04 9.42
C ASP A 285 3.33 13.33 8.87
N ILE A 286 4.60 13.57 9.20
CA ILE A 286 5.30 14.76 8.74
C ILE A 286 5.55 14.70 7.22
N THR A 287 5.51 15.87 6.58
CA THR A 287 5.75 16.03 5.14
C THR A 287 7.18 16.44 4.80
N ARG A 288 8.02 16.65 5.80
CA ARG A 288 9.41 17.05 5.63
C ARG A 288 10.28 16.48 6.74
N ILE A 289 11.43 15.89 6.36
CA ILE A 289 12.45 15.42 7.31
C ILE A 289 13.84 15.75 6.77
N GLY A 290 14.81 16.01 7.65
CA GLY A 290 16.17 16.29 7.22
C GLY A 290 17.19 16.12 8.32
N ILE A 291 18.44 15.92 7.95
CA ILE A 291 19.61 15.84 8.83
C ILE A 291 20.57 16.95 8.46
N ASN A 292 21.05 17.65 9.44
CA ASN A 292 22.09 18.66 9.28
C ASN A 292 23.33 18.28 10.06
N PHE A 293 24.32 17.76 9.35
CA PHE A 293 25.68 17.61 9.85
C PHE A 293 26.51 18.86 9.50
N LYS A 294 27.61 19.06 10.17
CA LYS A 294 28.52 20.17 9.83
C LYS A 294 29.07 20.07 8.40
N TRP A 295 29.14 18.87 7.87
CA TRP A 295 29.75 18.53 6.57
C TRP A 295 28.73 18.05 5.52
N MET A 296 27.45 17.94 5.88
CA MET A 296 26.40 17.47 4.98
C MET A 296 25.03 17.92 5.47
N LEU A 297 24.16 18.28 4.55
CA LEU A 297 22.73 18.50 4.77
C LEU A 297 21.96 17.55 3.85
N VAL A 298 21.03 16.80 4.40
CA VAL A 298 20.03 16.05 3.63
C VAL A 298 18.64 16.54 3.99
N SER A 299 17.79 16.71 3.00
CA SER A 299 16.39 17.13 3.17
C SER A 299 15.50 16.34 2.25
N CYS A 300 14.45 15.74 2.80
CA CYS A 300 13.43 15.00 2.07
C CYS A 300 12.07 15.67 2.26
N PHE A 301 11.33 15.83 1.19
CA PHE A 301 10.01 16.45 1.15
C PHE A 301 9.03 15.45 0.55
N MET A 302 7.91 15.23 1.21
CA MET A 302 6.85 14.39 0.69
C MET A 302 6.34 14.99 -0.62
N GLU A 303 6.24 14.18 -1.66
CA GLU A 303 5.52 14.56 -2.85
C GLU A 303 4.04 14.68 -2.50
N SER A 304 3.45 15.81 -2.84
CA SER A 304 2.02 15.99 -2.62
C SER A 304 1.26 15.01 -3.50
N ASN A 305 0.56 14.07 -2.89
CA ASN A 305 -0.40 13.26 -3.60
C ASN A 305 -1.42 14.20 -4.24
N LYS A 306 -1.61 14.06 -5.54
CA LYS A 306 -2.60 14.84 -6.29
C LYS A 306 -4.04 14.47 -5.96
N PHE A 307 -4.22 13.41 -5.18
CA PHE A 307 -5.53 12.88 -4.85
C PHE A 307 -5.89 13.27 -3.41
N ALA A 308 -7.00 13.96 -3.28
CA ALA A 308 -7.63 14.09 -1.98
C ALA A 308 -8.13 12.70 -1.56
N THR A 309 -7.88 12.33 -0.33
CA THR A 309 -8.45 11.12 0.25
C THR A 309 -9.97 11.21 0.23
N PRO A 310 -10.69 10.22 -0.28
CA PRO A 310 -12.13 10.24 -0.21
C PRO A 310 -12.57 10.21 1.26
N PHE A 311 -13.53 11.05 1.60
CA PHE A 311 -14.13 11.00 2.92
C PHE A 311 -15.00 9.75 3.03
N MET A 312 -14.70 8.92 4.01
CA MET A 312 -15.52 7.77 4.36
C MET A 312 -16.70 8.15 5.24
#